data_d45469bd5ea73a3b956122999a691e49
#
_entry.id   d45469bd5ea73a3b956122999a691e49
#
_cell.length_a   1.000
_cell.length_b   1.000
_cell.length_c   1.000
_cell.angle_alpha   90.00
_cell.angle_beta   90.00
_cell.angle_gamma   90.00
#
_symmetry.space_group_name_H-M   'P 1'
#
loop_
_entity.id
_entity.type
_entity.pdbx_description
1 polymer ?
#
loop_
_entity_poly.entity_id
_entity_poly.type
_entity_poly.pdbx_seq_one_letter_code
_entity_poly.pdbx_strand_id
1 'polypeptide(L)'
;MWAAAASLAISILRSVFALFRTRQEQAIVELALRQQLATYAHRQAKPRLSPLDRAFWVALSRLWPRWRTALIVVQPETVIRWHRHGFRHYWRSISVPGPGRPAISAETKQMIRQMTAENNWRARKVRAELSKLGIEVSLATVSRYLPKAQPDPESHQSWLTFLRNHKDGIAGMDFFVVPTVRFQLLYVWFAIDHGRRRILHFNVTASPTARWVLLQLREAFPDEPAHRFLIFDNDAIFSAEVARSIAGFGIWPRRTAYRSPWQNGTAERFVGTVRRELLDHVVVLSEDHLRRLLREYVAYYNTERVHTSITDAPAGRASETKPSGAAKVTRLPRVGGLHGRYTWRDAA
;
A
#
# COMPACT_ATOMS: atom_id res chain seq x y z
N MET A 1 -16.34 -11.46 -47.31
CA MET A 1 -14.93 -11.89 -47.31
C MET A 1 -14.32 -11.96 -48.70
N TRP A 2 -14.99 -12.55 -49.70
CA TRP A 2 -14.46 -12.70 -51.08
C TRP A 2 -14.18 -11.37 -51.80
N ALA A 3 -15.01 -10.36 -51.65
CA ALA A 3 -14.79 -9.04 -52.25
C ALA A 3 -13.53 -8.31 -51.75
N ALA A 4 -13.24 -8.41 -50.46
CA ALA A 4 -12.01 -7.82 -49.86
C ALA A 4 -10.75 -8.56 -50.34
N ALA A 5 -10.80 -9.89 -50.44
CA ALA A 5 -9.70 -10.69 -50.94
C ALA A 5 -9.43 -10.42 -52.43
N ALA A 6 -10.47 -10.30 -53.24
CA ALA A 6 -10.36 -9.94 -54.66
C ALA A 6 -9.77 -8.52 -54.83
N SER A 7 -10.20 -7.54 -54.03
CA SER A 7 -9.67 -6.19 -54.07
C SER A 7 -8.16 -6.14 -53.68
N LEU A 8 -7.77 -6.92 -52.72
CA LEU A 8 -6.35 -7.01 -52.30
C LEU A 8 -5.51 -7.67 -53.40
N ALA A 9 -5.98 -8.76 -54.00
CA ALA A 9 -5.29 -9.44 -55.11
C ALA A 9 -5.13 -8.51 -56.34
N ILE A 10 -6.15 -7.76 -56.71
CA ILE A 10 -6.10 -6.78 -57.78
C ILE A 10 -5.09 -5.67 -57.47
N SER A 11 -5.02 -5.20 -56.22
CA SER A 11 -4.06 -4.18 -55.79
C SER A 11 -2.64 -4.67 -55.88
N ILE A 12 -2.37 -5.90 -55.47
CA ILE A 12 -1.03 -6.53 -55.58
C ILE A 12 -0.64 -6.68 -57.07
N LEU A 13 -1.55 -7.16 -57.94
CA LEU A 13 -1.30 -7.30 -59.36
C LEU A 13 -0.95 -5.96 -60.01
N ARG A 14 -1.72 -4.90 -59.71
CA ARG A 14 -1.46 -3.53 -60.19
C ARG A 14 -0.11 -2.99 -59.68
N SER A 15 0.33 -3.34 -58.50
CA SER A 15 1.64 -2.97 -57.97
C SER A 15 2.79 -3.64 -58.71
N VAL A 16 2.62 -4.90 -59.14
CA VAL A 16 3.61 -5.61 -60.00
C VAL A 16 3.73 -4.93 -61.37
N PHE A 17 2.60 -4.55 -61.99
CA PHE A 17 2.61 -3.80 -63.25
C PHE A 17 3.22 -2.38 -63.09
N ALA A 18 3.13 -1.77 -61.92
CA ALA A 18 3.77 -0.48 -61.65
C ALA A 18 5.29 -0.51 -61.73
N LEU A 19 5.94 -1.67 -61.60
CA LEU A 19 7.40 -1.84 -61.72
C LEU A 19 7.90 -1.52 -63.17
N PHE A 20 7.01 -1.55 -64.16
CA PHE A 20 7.34 -1.27 -65.54
C PHE A 20 7.05 0.21 -65.95
N ARG A 21 6.60 1.05 -65.01
CA ARG A 21 6.34 2.48 -65.27
C ARG A 21 7.60 3.32 -64.98
N THR A 22 7.67 4.46 -65.69
CA THR A 22 8.72 5.44 -65.40
C THR A 22 8.61 6.03 -63.99
N ARG A 23 9.71 6.45 -63.39
CA ARG A 23 9.71 7.05 -62.06
C ARG A 23 8.79 8.28 -61.94
N GLN A 24 8.66 9.07 -63.03
CA GLN A 24 7.78 10.25 -63.09
C GLN A 24 6.29 9.86 -63.07
N GLU A 25 5.88 8.87 -63.87
CA GLU A 25 4.49 8.36 -63.87
C GLU A 25 4.12 7.74 -62.53
N GLN A 26 5.03 7.03 -61.90
CA GLN A 26 4.83 6.48 -60.54
C GLN A 26 4.58 7.59 -59.50
N ALA A 27 5.38 8.68 -59.55
CA ALA A 27 5.22 9.82 -58.64
C ALA A 27 3.87 10.55 -58.84
N ILE A 28 3.42 10.72 -60.10
CA ILE A 28 2.14 11.36 -60.39
C ILE A 28 0.97 10.49 -59.92
N VAL A 29 1.02 9.18 -60.16
CA VAL A 29 -0.02 8.24 -59.70
C VAL A 29 -0.07 8.17 -58.16
N GLU A 30 1.10 8.18 -57.50
CA GLU A 30 1.17 8.20 -56.04
C GLU A 30 0.58 9.48 -55.47
N LEU A 31 0.88 10.65 -56.07
CA LEU A 31 0.32 11.95 -55.66
C LEU A 31 -1.20 11.96 -55.81
N ALA A 32 -1.71 11.49 -56.95
CA ALA A 32 -3.14 11.43 -57.23
C ALA A 32 -3.90 10.49 -56.27
N LEU A 33 -3.29 9.32 -55.95
CA LEU A 33 -3.87 8.38 -54.98
C LEU A 33 -3.87 8.94 -53.56
N ARG A 34 -2.78 9.61 -53.14
CA ARG A 34 -2.70 10.28 -51.84
C ARG A 34 -3.76 11.37 -51.72
N GLN A 35 -3.97 12.18 -52.76
CA GLN A 35 -4.99 13.23 -52.78
C GLN A 35 -6.41 12.66 -52.68
N GLN A 36 -6.70 11.60 -53.43
CA GLN A 36 -8.02 10.91 -53.34
C GLN A 36 -8.22 10.33 -51.92
N LEU A 37 -7.21 9.70 -51.34
CA LEU A 37 -7.28 9.12 -50.00
C LEU A 37 -7.45 10.19 -48.93
N ALA A 38 -6.76 11.32 -49.03
CA ALA A 38 -6.91 12.47 -48.12
C ALA A 38 -8.34 13.03 -48.18
N THR A 39 -8.89 13.19 -49.40
CA THR A 39 -10.28 13.63 -49.60
C THR A 39 -11.28 12.66 -48.98
N TYR A 40 -11.04 11.38 -49.12
CA TYR A 40 -11.89 10.32 -48.54
C TYR A 40 -11.80 10.31 -47.00
N ALA A 41 -10.61 10.45 -46.45
CA ALA A 41 -10.37 10.49 -45.01
C ALA A 41 -11.01 11.72 -44.33
N HIS A 42 -11.12 12.85 -45.03
CA HIS A 42 -11.79 14.06 -44.52
C HIS A 42 -13.32 13.99 -44.55
N ARG A 43 -13.90 13.19 -45.46
CA ARG A 43 -15.36 13.14 -45.69
C ARG A 43 -16.10 12.06 -44.92
N GLN A 44 -15.42 11.05 -44.39
CA GLN A 44 -16.08 9.92 -43.70
C GLN A 44 -15.58 9.71 -42.25
N ALA A 45 -16.52 9.27 -41.38
CA ALA A 45 -16.20 8.71 -40.11
C ALA A 45 -15.25 7.52 -40.27
N LYS A 46 -14.26 7.41 -39.39
CA LYS A 46 -13.16 6.41 -39.39
C LYS A 46 -13.49 5.09 -40.09
N PRO A 47 -12.82 4.74 -41.20
CA PRO A 47 -13.15 3.55 -41.97
C PRO A 47 -12.97 2.27 -41.12
N ARG A 48 -13.93 1.34 -41.29
CA ARG A 48 -13.88 0.03 -40.59
C ARG A 48 -12.91 -0.88 -41.31
N LEU A 49 -11.72 -1.08 -40.74
CA LEU A 49 -10.70 -1.97 -41.31
C LEU A 49 -11.02 -3.44 -41.01
N SER A 50 -10.99 -4.25 -42.10
CA SER A 50 -11.19 -5.69 -42.03
C SER A 50 -9.98 -6.39 -41.33
N PRO A 51 -10.11 -7.64 -40.89
CA PRO A 51 -8.98 -8.43 -40.40
C PRO A 51 -7.86 -8.57 -41.43
N LEU A 52 -8.17 -8.65 -42.72
CA LEU A 52 -7.18 -8.74 -43.79
C LEU A 52 -6.39 -7.44 -43.95
N ASP A 53 -7.04 -6.28 -43.87
CA ASP A 53 -6.34 -4.99 -43.89
C ASP A 53 -5.36 -4.85 -42.73
N ARG A 54 -5.74 -5.31 -41.54
CA ARG A 54 -4.88 -5.32 -40.36
C ARG A 54 -3.68 -6.25 -40.55
N ALA A 55 -3.90 -7.44 -41.08
CA ALA A 55 -2.84 -8.41 -41.38
C ALA A 55 -1.86 -7.87 -42.41
N PHE A 56 -2.38 -7.22 -43.48
CA PHE A 56 -1.57 -6.56 -44.51
C PHE A 56 -0.61 -5.52 -43.90
N TRP A 57 -1.13 -4.59 -43.10
CA TRP A 57 -0.30 -3.56 -42.48
C TRP A 57 0.70 -4.12 -41.49
N VAL A 58 0.36 -5.17 -40.75
CA VAL A 58 1.27 -5.86 -39.85
C VAL A 58 2.39 -6.55 -40.66
N ALA A 59 2.08 -7.24 -41.76
CA ALA A 59 3.07 -7.86 -42.63
C ALA A 59 3.99 -6.80 -43.25
N LEU A 60 3.39 -5.73 -43.83
CA LEU A 60 4.16 -4.65 -44.43
C LEU A 60 5.11 -3.97 -43.44
N SER A 61 4.69 -3.83 -42.20
CA SER A 61 5.54 -3.24 -41.13
C SER A 61 6.79 -4.08 -40.82
N ARG A 62 6.79 -5.37 -41.19
CA ARG A 62 7.94 -6.28 -41.04
C ARG A 62 8.85 -6.29 -42.25
N LEU A 63 8.28 -6.10 -43.41
CA LEU A 63 9.01 -6.22 -44.67
C LEU A 63 9.60 -4.89 -45.14
N TRP A 64 9.03 -3.75 -44.74
CA TRP A 64 9.44 -2.45 -45.24
C TRP A 64 9.72 -1.45 -44.09
N PRO A 65 10.98 -1.01 -43.85
CA PRO A 65 11.34 -0.12 -42.74
C PRO A 65 10.61 1.23 -42.74
N ARG A 66 10.25 1.77 -43.94
CA ARG A 66 9.58 3.07 -44.10
C ARG A 66 8.05 3.00 -44.12
N TRP A 67 7.46 1.91 -43.71
CA TRP A 67 5.99 1.67 -43.72
C TRP A 67 5.18 2.80 -43.05
N ARG A 68 5.77 3.48 -42.04
CA ARG A 68 5.11 4.59 -41.33
C ARG A 68 4.78 5.77 -42.23
N THR A 69 5.57 6.02 -43.30
CA THR A 69 5.37 7.14 -44.20
C THR A 69 4.20 6.92 -45.18
N ALA A 70 3.75 5.70 -45.32
CA ALA A 70 2.62 5.32 -46.19
C ALA A 70 1.26 5.30 -45.46
N LEU A 71 1.26 5.50 -44.12
CA LEU A 71 0.02 5.49 -43.37
C LEU A 71 -0.72 6.82 -43.47
N ILE A 72 -1.97 6.77 -43.86
CA ILE A 72 -2.89 7.93 -43.93
C ILE A 72 -4.11 7.67 -43.03
N VAL A 73 -4.68 6.47 -43.08
CA VAL A 73 -5.93 6.10 -42.42
C VAL A 73 -5.74 5.62 -40.98
N VAL A 74 -4.57 5.12 -40.64
CA VAL A 74 -4.25 4.53 -39.33
C VAL A 74 -2.98 5.13 -38.76
N GLN A 75 -2.97 5.27 -37.46
CA GLN A 75 -1.76 5.68 -36.72
C GLN A 75 -0.76 4.50 -36.58
N PRO A 76 0.54 4.75 -36.66
CA PRO A 76 1.59 3.71 -36.50
C PRO A 76 1.40 2.87 -35.23
N GLU A 77 1.01 3.49 -34.12
CA GLU A 77 0.77 2.82 -32.83
C GLU A 77 -0.37 1.80 -32.92
N THR A 78 -1.34 2.03 -33.80
CA THR A 78 -2.45 1.11 -34.03
C THR A 78 -1.98 -0.18 -34.70
N VAL A 79 -1.10 -0.08 -35.70
CA VAL A 79 -0.49 -1.24 -36.37
C VAL A 79 0.38 -2.04 -35.38
N ILE A 80 1.19 -1.35 -34.57
CA ILE A 80 1.98 -1.96 -33.53
C ILE A 80 1.10 -2.70 -32.51
N ARG A 81 -0.05 -2.11 -32.14
CA ARG A 81 -1.02 -2.72 -31.23
C ARG A 81 -1.63 -3.99 -31.82
N TRP A 82 -1.98 -3.97 -33.12
CA TRP A 82 -2.49 -5.18 -33.80
C TRP A 82 -1.45 -6.30 -33.82
N HIS A 83 -0.20 -5.96 -34.13
CA HIS A 83 0.90 -6.94 -34.09
C HIS A 83 1.05 -7.54 -32.68
N ARG A 84 1.09 -6.70 -31.63
CA ARG A 84 1.21 -7.17 -30.23
C ARG A 84 0.01 -8.02 -29.81
N HIS A 85 -1.18 -7.70 -30.31
CA HIS A 85 -2.38 -8.48 -30.03
C HIS A 85 -2.35 -9.83 -30.71
N GLY A 86 -2.03 -9.87 -32.01
CA GLY A 86 -1.88 -11.10 -32.77
C GLY A 86 -0.77 -12.01 -32.23
N PHE A 87 0.38 -11.41 -31.87
CA PHE A 87 1.49 -12.13 -31.26
C PHE A 87 1.08 -12.79 -29.93
N ARG A 88 0.42 -12.02 -29.04
CA ARG A 88 -0.12 -12.57 -27.77
C ARG A 88 -1.13 -13.68 -28.00
N HIS A 89 -2.01 -13.53 -28.97
CA HIS A 89 -3.02 -14.54 -29.29
C HIS A 89 -2.36 -15.82 -29.82
N TYR A 90 -1.41 -15.70 -30.75
CA TYR A 90 -0.65 -16.83 -31.29
C TYR A 90 0.08 -17.57 -30.18
N TRP A 91 0.89 -16.86 -29.36
CA TRP A 91 1.62 -17.52 -28.28
C TRP A 91 0.71 -18.14 -27.23
N ARG A 92 -0.43 -17.53 -26.95
CA ARG A 92 -1.41 -18.10 -26.04
C ARG A 92 -2.05 -19.38 -26.58
N SER A 93 -2.22 -19.51 -27.92
CA SER A 93 -2.78 -20.72 -28.53
C SER A 93 -1.82 -21.91 -28.55
N ILE A 94 -0.50 -21.65 -28.62
CA ILE A 94 0.52 -22.71 -28.64
C ILE A 94 1.16 -22.96 -27.26
N SER A 95 1.02 -22.03 -26.31
CA SER A 95 1.52 -22.20 -24.95
C SER A 95 0.63 -23.16 -24.18
N VAL A 96 1.18 -24.30 -23.80
CA VAL A 96 0.53 -25.20 -22.84
C VAL A 96 0.77 -24.63 -21.44
N PRO A 97 -0.28 -24.31 -20.66
CA PRO A 97 -0.10 -23.88 -19.28
C PRO A 97 0.58 -24.99 -18.50
N GLY A 98 1.78 -24.73 -18.01
CA GLY A 98 2.44 -25.66 -17.08
C GLY A 98 1.63 -25.81 -15.79
N PRO A 99 1.93 -26.82 -14.95
CA PRO A 99 1.17 -27.11 -13.72
C PRO A 99 1.16 -25.96 -12.69
N GLY A 100 1.86 -24.86 -12.96
CA GLY A 100 1.91 -23.70 -12.09
C GLY A 100 2.51 -24.01 -10.70
N ARG A 101 2.68 -22.96 -9.89
CA ARG A 101 3.08 -23.13 -8.48
C ARG A 101 1.93 -23.79 -7.71
N PRO A 102 2.20 -24.81 -6.87
CA PRO A 102 1.18 -25.43 -6.03
C PRO A 102 0.38 -24.39 -5.25
N ALA A 103 -0.93 -24.60 -5.15
CA ALA A 103 -1.79 -23.72 -4.36
C ALA A 103 -1.46 -23.89 -2.87
N ILE A 104 -1.55 -22.79 -2.11
CA ILE A 104 -1.44 -22.85 -0.64
C ILE A 104 -2.58 -23.70 -0.07
N SER A 105 -2.36 -24.29 1.12
CA SER A 105 -3.33 -25.15 1.78
C SER A 105 -4.67 -24.45 2.02
N ALA A 106 -5.75 -25.20 2.11
CA ALA A 106 -7.08 -24.69 2.43
C ALA A 106 -7.11 -24.05 3.83
N GLU A 107 -6.38 -24.62 4.78
CA GLU A 107 -6.21 -24.13 6.14
C GLU A 107 -5.58 -22.72 6.15
N THR A 108 -4.47 -22.53 5.43
CA THR A 108 -3.82 -21.21 5.32
C THR A 108 -4.74 -20.16 4.68
N LYS A 109 -5.53 -20.53 3.66
CA LYS A 109 -6.51 -19.61 3.06
C LYS A 109 -7.59 -19.18 4.04
N GLN A 110 -8.06 -20.13 4.84
CA GLN A 110 -9.07 -19.88 5.86
C GLN A 110 -8.52 -18.98 6.96
N MET A 111 -7.30 -19.21 7.46
CA MET A 111 -6.63 -18.34 8.43
C MET A 111 -6.47 -16.90 7.93
N ILE A 112 -6.04 -16.70 6.67
CA ILE A 112 -5.93 -15.37 6.09
C ILE A 112 -7.27 -14.64 6.14
N ARG A 113 -8.36 -15.29 5.76
CA ARG A 113 -9.71 -14.70 5.76
C ARG A 113 -10.20 -14.43 7.19
N GLN A 114 -10.00 -15.36 8.10
CA GLN A 114 -10.39 -15.23 9.50
C GLN A 114 -9.66 -14.07 10.19
N MET A 115 -8.32 -14.00 10.08
CA MET A 115 -7.52 -12.90 10.65
C MET A 115 -7.95 -11.54 10.12
N THR A 116 -8.34 -11.48 8.84
CA THR A 116 -8.81 -10.24 8.23
C THR A 116 -10.19 -9.85 8.73
N ALA A 117 -11.12 -10.79 8.80
CA ALA A 117 -12.50 -10.54 9.23
C ALA A 117 -12.58 -10.15 10.71
N GLU A 118 -11.79 -10.81 11.56
CA GLU A 118 -11.80 -10.57 13.01
C GLU A 118 -11.08 -9.28 13.43
N ASN A 119 -10.10 -8.80 12.62
CA ASN A 119 -9.21 -7.70 13.05
C ASN A 119 -9.11 -6.56 12.01
N ASN A 120 -9.79 -6.64 10.88
CA ASN A 120 -9.71 -5.68 9.77
C ASN A 120 -8.25 -5.38 9.33
N TRP A 121 -7.39 -6.42 9.35
CA TRP A 121 -5.96 -6.26 9.05
C TRP A 121 -5.68 -6.26 7.55
N ARG A 122 -4.67 -5.48 7.15
CA ARG A 122 -4.16 -5.46 5.77
C ARG A 122 -3.11 -6.57 5.55
N ALA A 123 -2.81 -6.89 4.29
CA ALA A 123 -1.95 -7.99 3.87
C ALA A 123 -0.60 -8.10 4.61
N ARG A 124 0.08 -6.97 4.83
CA ARG A 124 1.39 -6.96 5.50
C ARG A 124 1.29 -7.45 6.96
N LYS A 125 0.24 -7.05 7.67
CA LYS A 125 0.04 -7.45 9.05
C LYS A 125 -0.35 -8.92 9.15
N VAL A 126 -1.29 -9.38 8.29
CA VAL A 126 -1.67 -10.80 8.21
C VAL A 126 -0.45 -11.68 7.88
N ARG A 127 0.40 -11.27 6.91
CA ARG A 127 1.63 -11.98 6.60
C ARG A 127 2.56 -12.07 7.80
N ALA A 128 2.75 -10.97 8.52
CA ALA A 128 3.64 -10.93 9.67
C ALA A 128 3.16 -11.85 10.80
N GLU A 129 1.84 -11.94 11.03
CA GLU A 129 1.27 -12.89 11.99
C GLU A 129 1.43 -14.35 11.55
N LEU A 130 1.19 -14.65 10.27
CA LEU A 130 1.42 -15.98 9.72
C LEU A 130 2.88 -16.42 9.87
N SER A 131 3.84 -15.50 9.62
CA SER A 131 5.27 -15.77 9.82
C SER A 131 5.60 -16.06 11.29
N LYS A 132 4.91 -15.42 12.26
CA LYS A 132 5.06 -15.73 13.70
C LYS A 132 4.49 -17.11 14.09
N LEU A 133 3.57 -17.62 13.29
CA LEU A 133 3.04 -18.99 13.41
C LEU A 133 3.88 -20.02 12.63
N GLY A 134 5.02 -19.61 12.06
CA GLY A 134 5.87 -20.48 11.23
C GLY A 134 5.33 -20.76 9.82
N ILE A 135 4.30 -20.01 9.38
CA ILE A 135 3.67 -20.18 8.06
C ILE A 135 4.24 -19.13 7.10
N GLU A 136 5.17 -19.55 6.24
CA GLU A 136 5.80 -18.67 5.26
C GLU A 136 4.96 -18.54 3.99
N VAL A 137 4.37 -17.36 3.79
CA VAL A 137 3.60 -17.00 2.59
C VAL A 137 4.07 -15.67 2.02
N SER A 138 4.04 -15.54 0.69
CA SER A 138 4.38 -14.27 0.05
C SER A 138 3.28 -13.23 0.28
N LEU A 139 3.67 -11.95 0.32
CA LEU A 139 2.73 -10.83 0.42
C LEU A 139 1.70 -10.84 -0.71
N ALA A 140 2.12 -11.20 -1.93
CA ALA A 140 1.24 -11.32 -3.09
C ALA A 140 0.18 -12.42 -2.89
N THR A 141 0.56 -13.53 -2.25
CA THR A 141 -0.38 -14.60 -1.91
C THR A 141 -1.42 -14.13 -0.90
N VAL A 142 -0.99 -13.48 0.18
CA VAL A 142 -1.93 -12.93 1.18
C VAL A 142 -2.85 -11.91 0.52
N SER A 143 -2.32 -10.95 -0.26
CA SER A 143 -3.12 -9.91 -0.95
C SER A 143 -4.16 -10.48 -1.90
N ARG A 144 -3.93 -11.65 -2.50
CA ARG A 144 -4.88 -12.33 -3.40
C ARG A 144 -6.14 -12.80 -2.68
N TYR A 145 -6.02 -13.17 -1.41
CA TYR A 145 -7.12 -13.72 -0.61
C TYR A 145 -7.78 -12.70 0.31
N LEU A 146 -7.29 -11.47 0.31
CA LEU A 146 -7.91 -10.34 1.02
C LEU A 146 -9.04 -9.71 0.19
N PRO A 147 -10.07 -9.13 0.84
CA PRO A 147 -11.02 -8.23 0.19
C PRO A 147 -10.26 -7.08 -0.50
N LYS A 148 -10.63 -6.75 -1.71
CA LYS A 148 -10.01 -5.64 -2.45
C LYS A 148 -10.38 -4.31 -1.81
N ALA A 149 -9.40 -3.64 -1.19
CA ALA A 149 -9.56 -2.26 -0.71
C ALA A 149 -9.17 -1.26 -1.82
N GLN A 150 -9.83 -0.10 -1.83
CA GLN A 150 -9.53 0.99 -2.76
C GLN A 150 -8.18 1.68 -2.43
N PRO A 151 -7.45 2.18 -3.44
CA PRO A 151 -6.14 2.81 -3.25
C PRO A 151 -6.23 4.24 -2.71
N ASP A 152 -5.27 4.62 -1.87
CA ASP A 152 -5.08 5.98 -1.35
C ASP A 152 -3.79 6.60 -1.95
N PRO A 153 -3.82 7.83 -2.47
CA PRO A 153 -2.68 8.44 -3.15
C PRO A 153 -1.81 9.32 -2.23
N GLU A 154 -0.55 9.44 -2.58
CA GLU A 154 0.50 10.39 -2.25
C GLU A 154 1.38 10.21 -0.99
N SER A 155 2.70 10.10 -1.23
CA SER A 155 3.76 10.06 -0.22
C SER A 155 4.87 11.08 -0.50
N HIS A 156 5.31 11.81 0.53
CA HIS A 156 6.44 12.75 0.48
C HIS A 156 7.77 12.08 0.87
N GLN A 157 8.77 12.12 -0.02
CA GLN A 157 9.99 11.28 0.09
C GLN A 157 11.17 11.86 0.90
N SER A 158 11.32 13.17 1.10
CA SER A 158 12.54 13.75 1.67
C SER A 158 12.67 13.68 3.21
N TRP A 159 11.58 13.87 3.94
CA TRP A 159 11.54 13.77 5.42
C TRP A 159 11.68 12.33 5.93
N LEU A 160 11.19 11.37 5.18
CA LEU A 160 11.24 9.95 5.54
C LEU A 160 12.66 9.39 5.62
N THR A 161 13.59 9.91 4.82
CA THR A 161 14.98 9.46 4.83
C THR A 161 15.70 9.90 6.10
N PHE A 162 15.46 11.15 6.56
CA PHE A 162 16.00 11.64 7.83
C PHE A 162 15.48 10.82 9.01
N LEU A 163 14.16 10.57 9.07
CA LEU A 163 13.56 9.78 10.15
C LEU A 163 14.08 8.32 10.15
N ARG A 164 14.37 7.74 8.99
CA ARG A 164 14.95 6.38 8.93
C ARG A 164 16.35 6.31 9.53
N ASN A 165 17.17 7.31 9.25
CA ASN A 165 18.58 7.31 9.69
C ASN A 165 18.73 7.58 11.20
N HIS A 166 17.72 8.20 11.82
CA HIS A 166 17.77 8.60 13.23
C HIS A 166 16.65 7.98 14.08
N LYS A 167 15.86 7.08 13.53
CA LYS A 167 14.64 6.53 14.18
C LYS A 167 14.85 5.97 15.58
N ASP A 168 16.00 5.33 15.83
CA ASP A 168 16.31 4.66 17.09
C ASP A 168 16.70 5.66 18.20
N GLY A 169 17.01 6.89 17.83
CA GLY A 169 17.30 7.99 18.78
C GLY A 169 16.17 9.00 18.91
N ILE A 170 14.98 8.73 18.35
CA ILE A 170 13.85 9.66 18.36
C ILE A 170 12.68 9.06 19.16
N ALA A 171 12.17 9.82 20.12
CA ALA A 171 10.84 9.62 20.70
C ALA A 171 9.90 10.73 20.25
N GLY A 172 8.61 10.44 20.24
CA GLY A 172 7.53 11.41 20.03
C GLY A 172 6.61 11.43 21.24
N MET A 173 6.02 12.57 21.54
CA MET A 173 4.91 12.68 22.48
C MET A 173 3.77 13.49 21.88
N ASP A 174 2.56 13.20 22.34
CA ASP A 174 1.37 13.86 21.85
C ASP A 174 0.20 13.69 22.82
N PHE A 175 -0.88 14.42 22.56
CA PHE A 175 -2.17 14.27 23.21
C PHE A 175 -3.24 13.78 22.24
N PHE A 176 -4.21 13.04 22.75
CA PHE A 176 -5.49 12.90 22.08
C PHE A 176 -6.64 13.00 23.08
N VAL A 177 -7.80 13.37 22.57
CA VAL A 177 -8.98 13.63 23.40
C VAL A 177 -10.00 12.52 23.20
N VAL A 178 -10.62 12.09 24.30
CA VAL A 178 -11.67 11.06 24.34
C VAL A 178 -12.86 11.61 25.14
N PRO A 179 -14.05 11.72 24.51
CA PRO A 179 -15.26 12.08 25.25
C PRO A 179 -15.78 10.89 26.06
N THR A 180 -16.26 11.16 27.27
CA THR A 180 -17.01 10.18 28.06
C THR A 180 -18.48 10.15 27.66
N VAL A 181 -19.23 9.15 28.14
CA VAL A 181 -20.70 9.06 28.00
C VAL A 181 -21.44 10.33 28.53
N ARG A 182 -20.82 11.06 29.44
CA ARG A 182 -21.33 12.31 29.97
C ARG A 182 -20.80 13.56 29.26
N PHE A 183 -20.16 13.38 28.07
CA PHE A 183 -19.53 14.44 27.29
C PHE A 183 -18.38 15.18 27.99
N GLN A 184 -17.86 14.64 29.09
CA GLN A 184 -16.64 15.14 29.70
C GLN A 184 -15.46 14.78 28.80
N LEU A 185 -14.58 15.74 28.52
CA LEU A 185 -13.38 15.50 27.72
C LEU A 185 -12.24 14.99 28.61
N LEU A 186 -11.69 13.84 28.25
CA LEU A 186 -10.49 13.27 28.85
C LEU A 186 -9.33 13.42 27.89
N TYR A 187 -8.18 13.81 28.40
CA TYR A 187 -6.94 13.99 27.66
C TYR A 187 -6.02 12.82 27.95
N VAL A 188 -5.57 12.18 26.92
CA VAL A 188 -4.58 11.09 27.00
C VAL A 188 -3.27 11.59 26.46
N TRP A 189 -2.27 11.68 27.35
CA TRP A 189 -0.90 11.93 26.97
C TRP A 189 -0.16 10.61 26.77
N PHE A 190 0.77 10.55 25.83
CA PHE A 190 1.63 9.40 25.63
C PHE A 190 2.98 9.81 25.06
N ALA A 191 4.00 8.97 25.32
CA ALA A 191 5.31 9.01 24.70
C ALA A 191 5.55 7.71 23.93
N ILE A 192 6.08 7.80 22.72
CA ILE A 192 6.28 6.68 21.80
C ILE A 192 7.70 6.71 21.21
N ASP A 193 8.40 5.59 21.25
CA ASP A 193 9.65 5.37 20.54
C ASP A 193 9.43 5.24 19.03
N HIS A 194 10.12 6.00 18.23
CA HIS A 194 10.02 5.96 16.77
C HIS A 194 10.64 4.70 16.16
N GLY A 195 11.71 4.17 16.72
CA GLY A 195 12.43 3.00 16.22
C GLY A 195 11.59 1.74 16.31
N ARG A 196 11.22 1.37 17.51
CA ARG A 196 10.45 0.17 17.82
C ARG A 196 8.94 0.38 17.85
N ARG A 197 8.43 1.61 17.79
CA ARG A 197 7.01 1.94 17.95
C ARG A 197 6.46 1.62 19.34
N ARG A 198 7.30 1.45 20.32
CA ARG A 198 6.92 1.11 21.68
C ARG A 198 6.31 2.33 22.37
N ILE A 199 5.18 2.17 23.03
CA ILE A 199 4.66 3.17 23.96
C ILE A 199 5.50 3.09 25.23
N LEU A 200 6.21 4.18 25.52
CA LEU A 200 7.09 4.30 26.68
C LEU A 200 6.27 4.53 27.94
N HIS A 201 5.32 5.47 27.85
CA HIS A 201 4.40 5.80 28.92
C HIS A 201 3.11 6.39 28.35
N PHE A 202 2.02 6.29 29.07
CA PHE A 202 0.78 7.01 28.84
C PHE A 202 0.06 7.31 30.15
N ASN A 203 -0.74 8.37 30.18
CA ASN A 203 -1.63 8.62 31.29
C ASN A 203 -2.85 9.44 30.84
N VAL A 204 -3.89 9.44 31.66
CA VAL A 204 -5.18 10.08 31.38
C VAL A 204 -5.42 11.16 32.43
N THR A 205 -5.98 12.30 32.04
CA THR A 205 -6.41 13.37 32.94
C THR A 205 -7.58 14.16 32.34
N ALA A 206 -8.42 14.69 33.20
CA ALA A 206 -9.44 15.66 32.80
C ALA A 206 -8.89 17.11 32.71
N SER A 207 -7.72 17.37 33.31
CA SER A 207 -7.13 18.72 33.41
C SER A 207 -5.65 18.70 33.06
N PRO A 208 -5.28 18.71 31.77
CA PRO A 208 -3.89 18.70 31.34
C PRO A 208 -3.22 20.03 31.66
N THR A 209 -2.16 20.00 32.44
CA THR A 209 -1.31 21.16 32.77
C THR A 209 0.14 20.87 32.45
N ALA A 210 0.95 21.93 32.23
CA ALA A 210 2.40 21.76 32.02
C ALA A 210 3.04 21.00 33.19
N ARG A 211 2.67 21.30 34.44
CA ARG A 211 3.15 20.58 35.63
C ARG A 211 2.81 19.09 35.60
N TRP A 212 1.60 18.75 35.17
CA TRP A 212 1.20 17.36 35.03
C TRP A 212 2.02 16.66 33.93
N VAL A 213 2.27 17.32 32.77
CA VAL A 213 3.14 16.78 31.71
C VAL A 213 4.55 16.53 32.21
N LEU A 214 5.11 17.39 33.04
CA LEU A 214 6.44 17.20 33.66
C LEU A 214 6.52 15.92 34.50
N LEU A 215 5.45 15.57 35.21
CA LEU A 215 5.39 14.30 35.94
C LEU A 215 5.37 13.12 34.96
N GLN A 216 4.59 13.21 33.89
CA GLN A 216 4.53 12.14 32.89
C GLN A 216 5.86 11.96 32.16
N LEU A 217 6.61 13.03 31.91
CA LEU A 217 7.94 12.95 31.31
C LEU A 217 8.93 12.21 32.20
N ARG A 218 8.87 12.42 33.53
CA ARG A 218 9.72 11.67 34.49
C ARG A 218 9.42 10.19 34.51
N GLU A 219 8.14 9.83 34.41
CA GLU A 219 7.70 8.43 34.31
C GLU A 219 8.09 7.78 32.96
N ALA A 220 8.06 8.56 31.88
CA ALA A 220 8.43 8.08 30.55
C ALA A 220 9.94 7.90 30.37
N PHE A 221 10.75 8.72 31.06
CA PHE A 221 12.21 8.76 30.96
C PHE A 221 12.85 8.75 32.36
N PRO A 222 12.75 7.64 33.14
CA PRO A 222 13.21 7.57 34.50
C PRO A 222 14.74 7.55 34.64
N ASP A 223 15.44 6.97 33.66
CA ASP A 223 16.90 6.80 33.63
C ASP A 223 17.52 7.65 32.50
N GLU A 224 18.83 7.50 32.25
CA GLU A 224 19.47 8.08 31.06
C GLU A 224 18.74 7.62 29.79
N PRO A 225 18.06 8.52 29.10
CA PRO A 225 17.21 8.13 27.98
C PRO A 225 18.05 7.69 26.80
N ALA A 226 17.73 6.54 26.22
CA ALA A 226 18.30 6.07 24.97
C ALA A 226 17.95 6.98 23.77
N HIS A 227 17.05 7.96 23.98
CA HIS A 227 16.56 8.86 22.95
C HIS A 227 17.31 10.18 22.94
N ARG A 228 17.83 10.55 21.78
CA ARG A 228 18.52 11.83 21.56
C ARG A 228 17.56 12.99 21.34
N PHE A 229 16.40 12.73 20.74
CA PHE A 229 15.42 13.75 20.36
C PHE A 229 14.02 13.37 20.85
N LEU A 230 13.26 14.36 21.35
CA LEU A 230 11.84 14.23 21.63
C LEU A 230 11.06 15.21 20.77
N ILE A 231 10.21 14.67 19.90
CA ILE A 231 9.34 15.44 18.98
C ILE A 231 7.99 15.66 19.64
N PHE A 232 7.47 16.87 19.58
CA PHE A 232 6.14 17.26 20.03
C PHE A 232 5.59 18.44 19.21
N ASP A 233 4.30 18.66 19.25
CA ASP A 233 3.64 19.72 18.51
C ASP A 233 3.76 21.12 19.18
N ASN A 234 3.11 22.11 18.58
CA ASN A 234 3.08 23.49 19.09
C ASN A 234 1.90 23.76 20.04
N ASP A 235 1.32 22.75 20.69
CA ASP A 235 0.29 22.98 21.69
C ASP A 235 0.82 23.84 22.84
N ALA A 236 -0.01 24.75 23.32
CA ALA A 236 0.32 25.68 24.42
C ALA A 236 0.69 24.95 25.73
N ILE A 237 0.17 23.72 25.94
CA ILE A 237 0.52 22.87 27.10
C ILE A 237 1.99 22.53 27.11
N PHE A 238 2.61 22.35 25.96
CA PHE A 238 4.06 22.13 25.81
C PHE A 238 4.82 23.45 25.89
N SER A 239 4.76 24.09 27.05
CA SER A 239 5.38 25.38 27.32
C SER A 239 6.91 25.37 27.20
N ALA A 240 7.53 26.54 27.31
CA ALA A 240 8.97 26.68 27.38
C ALA A 240 9.57 25.94 28.60
N GLU A 241 8.81 25.81 29.68
CA GLU A 241 9.20 25.04 30.88
C GLU A 241 9.29 23.56 30.57
N VAL A 242 8.33 22.99 29.85
CA VAL A 242 8.34 21.61 29.39
C VAL A 242 9.56 21.37 28.49
N ALA A 243 9.86 22.24 27.54
CA ALA A 243 11.02 22.13 26.66
C ALA A 243 12.35 22.18 27.46
N ARG A 244 12.47 23.06 28.47
CA ARG A 244 13.64 23.11 29.35
C ARG A 244 13.80 21.84 30.17
N SER A 245 12.71 21.28 30.68
CA SER A 245 12.77 20.03 31.44
C SER A 245 13.20 18.85 30.57
N ILE A 246 12.72 18.76 29.31
CA ILE A 246 13.18 17.76 28.35
C ILE A 246 14.69 17.87 28.14
N ALA A 247 15.22 19.09 27.98
CA ALA A 247 16.65 19.34 27.86
C ALA A 247 17.42 18.93 29.15
N GLY A 248 16.78 19.11 30.30
CA GLY A 248 17.35 18.66 31.62
C GLY A 248 17.50 17.14 31.75
N PHE A 249 16.75 16.34 30.99
CA PHE A 249 16.95 14.88 30.87
C PHE A 249 18.03 14.50 29.87
N GLY A 250 18.75 15.43 29.25
CA GLY A 250 19.73 15.16 28.19
C GLY A 250 19.09 14.89 26.82
N ILE A 251 17.80 15.10 26.67
CA ILE A 251 17.07 14.92 25.41
C ILE A 251 16.90 16.29 24.71
N TRP A 252 17.15 16.33 23.40
CA TRP A 252 16.94 17.54 22.62
C TRP A 252 15.47 17.72 22.27
N PRO A 253 14.77 18.78 22.79
CA PRO A 253 13.39 19.05 22.45
C PRO A 253 13.29 19.53 21.00
N ARG A 254 12.36 18.96 20.24
CA ARG A 254 12.08 19.31 18.83
C ARG A 254 10.60 19.56 18.63
N ARG A 255 10.23 20.83 18.49
CA ARG A 255 8.87 21.19 18.10
C ARG A 255 8.66 20.98 16.63
N THR A 256 7.47 20.51 16.24
CA THR A 256 7.05 20.47 14.84
C THR A 256 6.87 21.89 14.30
N ALA A 257 7.05 22.07 12.99
CA ALA A 257 6.73 23.34 12.34
C ALA A 257 5.20 23.59 12.40
N TYR A 258 4.81 24.86 12.31
CA TYR A 258 3.40 25.24 12.30
C TYR A 258 2.65 24.54 11.16
N ARG A 259 1.50 23.94 11.43
CA ARG A 259 0.67 23.16 10.49
C ARG A 259 1.41 22.01 9.80
N SER A 260 2.36 21.40 10.48
CA SER A 260 3.17 20.30 9.93
C SER A 260 3.04 19.01 10.75
N PRO A 261 1.82 18.45 10.90
CA PRO A 261 1.57 17.27 11.72
C PRO A 261 2.38 16.06 11.28
N TRP A 262 2.66 15.90 9.97
CA TRP A 262 3.49 14.81 9.45
C TRP A 262 4.90 14.71 10.08
N GLN A 263 5.37 15.76 10.76
CA GLN A 263 6.65 15.74 11.47
C GLN A 263 6.62 14.88 12.72
N ASN A 264 5.43 14.66 13.31
CA ASN A 264 5.18 13.70 14.40
C ASN A 264 4.33 12.51 13.94
N GLY A 265 4.49 12.08 12.69
CA GLY A 265 3.64 11.08 12.04
C GLY A 265 3.61 9.70 12.72
N THR A 266 4.55 9.39 13.64
CA THR A 266 4.51 8.18 14.46
C THR A 266 3.46 8.29 15.56
N ALA A 267 3.42 9.41 16.27
CA ALA A 267 2.41 9.67 17.28
C ALA A 267 1.01 9.77 16.68
N GLU A 268 0.84 10.52 15.58
CA GLU A 268 -0.45 10.59 14.88
C GLU A 268 -0.97 9.23 14.43
N ARG A 269 -0.06 8.39 13.91
CA ARG A 269 -0.44 7.03 13.50
C ARG A 269 -0.86 6.18 14.69
N PHE A 270 -0.23 6.35 15.84
CA PHE A 270 -0.67 5.68 17.07
C PHE A 270 -2.08 6.13 17.46
N VAL A 271 -2.33 7.44 17.51
CA VAL A 271 -3.68 7.99 17.79
C VAL A 271 -4.73 7.40 16.86
N GLY A 272 -4.47 7.41 15.54
CA GLY A 272 -5.37 6.81 14.56
C GLY A 272 -5.54 5.30 14.75
N THR A 273 -4.54 4.60 15.27
CA THR A 273 -4.60 3.16 15.54
C THR A 273 -5.43 2.87 16.79
N VAL A 274 -5.20 3.60 17.89
CA VAL A 274 -5.99 3.47 19.14
C VAL A 274 -7.47 3.75 18.88
N ARG A 275 -7.78 4.79 18.09
CA ARG A 275 -9.16 5.10 17.73
C ARG A 275 -9.84 3.92 17.05
N ARG A 276 -9.29 3.46 15.94
CA ARG A 276 -9.87 2.37 15.13
C ARG A 276 -9.85 1.00 15.81
N GLU A 277 -8.87 0.73 16.66
CA GLU A 277 -8.69 -0.60 17.25
C GLU A 277 -9.27 -0.71 18.67
N LEU A 278 -9.57 0.40 19.34
CA LEU A 278 -10.14 0.41 20.68
C LEU A 278 -11.32 1.37 20.81
N LEU A 279 -11.10 2.68 20.60
CA LEU A 279 -12.06 3.70 21.03
C LEU A 279 -13.35 3.71 20.20
N ASP A 280 -13.29 3.33 18.92
CA ASP A 280 -14.48 3.21 18.06
C ASP A 280 -15.38 2.02 18.46
N HIS A 281 -14.91 1.15 19.37
CA HIS A 281 -15.63 -0.06 19.80
C HIS A 281 -16.11 0.00 21.25
N VAL A 282 -15.84 1.07 21.99
CA VAL A 282 -16.17 1.17 23.41
C VAL A 282 -16.74 2.53 23.76
N VAL A 283 -17.66 2.56 24.71
CA VAL A 283 -18.16 3.79 25.32
C VAL A 283 -17.40 4.04 26.62
N VAL A 284 -16.66 5.15 26.69
CA VAL A 284 -15.87 5.51 27.86
C VAL A 284 -16.78 6.09 28.94
N LEU A 285 -16.74 5.50 30.15
CA LEU A 285 -17.58 5.89 31.26
C LEU A 285 -16.91 6.92 32.20
N SER A 286 -15.63 6.72 32.47
CA SER A 286 -14.84 7.55 33.40
C SER A 286 -13.37 7.55 33.03
N GLU A 287 -12.57 8.38 33.72
CA GLU A 287 -11.12 8.44 33.60
C GLU A 287 -10.46 7.09 33.94
N ASP A 288 -10.87 6.45 35.04
CA ASP A 288 -10.33 5.15 35.47
C ASP A 288 -10.72 4.02 34.49
N HIS A 289 -11.92 4.09 33.91
CA HIS A 289 -12.32 3.17 32.87
C HIS A 289 -11.43 3.31 31.63
N LEU A 290 -11.21 4.53 31.15
CA LEU A 290 -10.30 4.78 30.02
C LEU A 290 -8.87 4.34 30.33
N ARG A 291 -8.37 4.64 31.52
CA ARG A 291 -7.01 4.24 31.95
C ARG A 291 -6.85 2.73 31.97
N ARG A 292 -7.85 1.96 32.42
CA ARG A 292 -7.85 0.49 32.39
C ARG A 292 -7.85 -0.04 30.96
N LEU A 293 -8.73 0.46 30.10
CA LEU A 293 -8.81 0.06 28.68
C LEU A 293 -7.49 0.30 27.95
N LEU A 294 -6.92 1.48 28.16
CA LEU A 294 -5.63 1.83 27.54
C LEU A 294 -4.48 0.99 28.09
N ARG A 295 -4.47 0.63 29.38
CA ARG A 295 -3.45 -0.25 29.95
C ARG A 295 -3.45 -1.62 29.30
N GLU A 296 -4.62 -2.22 29.12
CA GLU A 296 -4.77 -3.51 28.43
C GLU A 296 -4.36 -3.38 26.95
N TYR A 297 -4.81 -2.30 26.29
CA TYR A 297 -4.48 -2.08 24.88
C TYR A 297 -2.99 -1.81 24.67
N VAL A 298 -2.33 -0.99 25.49
CA VAL A 298 -0.91 -0.68 25.38
C VAL A 298 -0.06 -1.93 25.68
N ALA A 299 -0.45 -2.76 26.63
CA ALA A 299 0.19 -4.05 26.88
C ALA A 299 0.13 -4.92 25.61
N TYR A 300 -1.06 -5.12 25.03
CA TYR A 300 -1.22 -5.84 23.76
C TYR A 300 -0.43 -5.19 22.63
N TYR A 301 -0.51 -3.87 22.49
CA TYR A 301 0.17 -3.09 21.46
C TYR A 301 1.68 -3.28 21.50
N ASN A 302 2.28 -3.24 22.69
CA ASN A 302 3.72 -3.34 22.87
C ASN A 302 4.25 -4.78 22.73
N THR A 303 3.52 -5.79 23.22
CA THR A 303 4.06 -7.16 23.38
C THR A 303 3.56 -8.15 22.33
N GLU A 304 2.36 -7.94 21.79
CA GLU A 304 1.73 -8.96 20.95
C GLU A 304 1.35 -8.46 19.56
N ARG A 305 1.04 -7.16 19.42
CA ARG A 305 0.59 -6.57 18.17
C ARG A 305 1.74 -6.44 17.17
N VAL A 306 1.67 -7.16 16.07
CA VAL A 306 2.68 -7.06 15.01
C VAL A 306 2.50 -5.74 14.23
N HIS A 307 3.58 -4.98 14.10
CA HIS A 307 3.66 -3.74 13.36
C HIS A 307 4.32 -3.97 11.99
N THR A 308 3.63 -3.59 10.92
CA THR A 308 4.10 -3.84 9.55
C THR A 308 5.41 -3.12 9.20
N SER A 309 5.75 -2.04 9.91
CA SER A 309 6.97 -1.26 9.67
C SER A 309 8.22 -1.87 10.29
N ILE A 310 8.07 -2.66 11.35
CA ILE A 310 9.16 -3.36 12.04
C ILE A 310 9.03 -4.87 11.92
N THR A 311 7.96 -5.36 11.28
CA THR A 311 7.65 -6.81 11.09
C THR A 311 7.59 -7.63 12.38
N ASP A 312 7.38 -6.96 13.51
CA ASP A 312 7.39 -7.54 14.85
C ASP A 312 6.48 -6.75 15.81
N ALA A 313 6.29 -7.25 17.03
CA ALA A 313 5.78 -6.45 18.13
C ALA A 313 6.89 -5.49 18.65
N PRO A 314 6.55 -4.31 19.20
CA PRO A 314 7.54 -3.36 19.73
C PRO A 314 8.54 -3.94 20.71
N ALA A 315 8.09 -4.78 21.64
CA ALA A 315 8.96 -5.45 22.62
C ALA A 315 9.67 -6.71 22.07
N GLY A 316 9.38 -7.10 20.83
CA GLY A 316 9.79 -8.38 20.25
C GLY A 316 8.83 -9.50 20.59
N ARG A 317 8.47 -10.31 19.58
CA ARG A 317 7.64 -11.51 19.76
C ARG A 317 8.31 -12.68 19.06
N ALA A 318 8.63 -13.71 19.83
CA ALA A 318 9.21 -14.93 19.28
C ALA A 318 8.30 -15.56 18.22
N SER A 319 8.91 -16.13 17.18
CA SER A 319 8.19 -16.95 16.21
C SER A 319 7.88 -18.32 16.83
N GLU A 320 6.68 -18.82 16.58
CA GLU A 320 6.24 -20.12 17.07
C GLU A 320 6.33 -21.14 15.91
N THR A 321 6.80 -22.34 16.19
CA THR A 321 6.75 -23.47 15.25
C THR A 321 5.59 -24.37 15.61
N LYS A 322 4.98 -25.03 14.61
CA LYS A 322 3.92 -26.00 14.85
C LYS A 322 4.47 -27.18 15.69
N PRO A 323 3.98 -27.41 16.91
CA PRO A 323 4.60 -28.39 17.83
C PRO A 323 4.32 -29.84 17.38
N SER A 324 3.16 -30.13 16.76
CA SER A 324 2.82 -31.45 16.26
C SER A 324 1.96 -31.39 15.01
N GLY A 325 1.83 -32.47 14.26
CA GLY A 325 0.95 -32.57 13.09
C GLY A 325 -0.53 -32.31 13.40
N ALA A 326 -0.95 -32.63 14.63
CA ALA A 326 -2.33 -32.44 15.10
C ALA A 326 -2.61 -31.04 15.69
N ALA A 327 -1.57 -30.25 15.96
CA ALA A 327 -1.73 -28.92 16.54
C ALA A 327 -2.55 -27.98 15.63
N LYS A 328 -3.46 -27.24 16.23
CA LYS A 328 -4.35 -26.26 15.58
C LYS A 328 -4.04 -24.85 16.06
N VAL A 329 -4.25 -23.88 15.18
CA VAL A 329 -4.15 -22.46 15.55
C VAL A 329 -5.34 -22.07 16.41
N THR A 330 -5.07 -21.52 17.59
CA THR A 330 -6.08 -21.03 18.53
C THR A 330 -5.93 -19.53 18.71
N ARG A 331 -7.06 -18.82 18.71
CA ARG A 331 -7.16 -17.40 19.04
C ARG A 331 -7.24 -17.21 20.54
N LEU A 332 -6.31 -16.48 21.11
CA LEU A 332 -6.37 -16.03 22.51
C LEU A 332 -6.93 -14.60 22.53
N PRO A 333 -8.08 -14.37 23.19
CA PRO A 333 -8.70 -13.05 23.23
C PRO A 333 -7.81 -12.05 23.99
N ARG A 334 -7.78 -10.81 23.53
CA ARG A 334 -7.10 -9.67 24.13
C ARG A 334 -8.00 -8.46 24.12
N VAL A 335 -7.76 -7.53 25.05
CA VAL A 335 -8.50 -6.25 25.14
C VAL A 335 -10.02 -6.51 25.15
N GLY A 336 -10.47 -7.26 26.14
CA GLY A 336 -11.90 -7.63 26.25
C GLY A 336 -12.46 -8.43 25.07
N GLY A 337 -11.62 -9.10 24.29
CA GLY A 337 -12.03 -9.87 23.10
C GLY A 337 -12.01 -9.10 21.78
N LEU A 338 -11.76 -7.78 21.79
CA LEU A 338 -11.65 -6.95 20.59
C LEU A 338 -10.51 -7.40 19.68
N HIS A 339 -9.41 -7.89 20.28
CA HIS A 339 -8.25 -8.39 19.57
C HIS A 339 -7.94 -9.83 19.89
N GLY A 340 -7.07 -10.45 19.12
CA GLY A 340 -6.63 -11.82 19.33
C GLY A 340 -5.13 -11.98 19.10
N ARG A 341 -4.51 -12.79 19.94
CA ARG A 341 -3.23 -13.42 19.67
C ARG A 341 -3.47 -14.81 19.11
N TYR A 342 -2.78 -15.17 18.05
CA TYR A 342 -2.83 -16.51 17.48
C TYR A 342 -1.62 -17.31 17.95
N THR A 343 -1.83 -18.56 18.34
CA THR A 343 -0.81 -19.50 18.84
C THR A 343 -1.19 -20.93 18.45
N TRP A 344 -0.22 -21.82 18.43
CA TRP A 344 -0.45 -23.23 18.25
C TRP A 344 -0.92 -23.88 19.58
N ARG A 345 -1.93 -24.76 19.50
CA ARG A 345 -2.29 -25.65 20.59
C ARG A 345 -2.46 -27.06 20.05
N ASP A 346 -1.99 -28.06 20.79
CA ASP A 346 -2.28 -29.44 20.48
C ASP A 346 -3.79 -29.68 20.61
N ALA A 347 -4.32 -30.53 19.73
CA ALA A 347 -5.69 -30.98 19.86
C ALA A 347 -5.79 -31.82 21.15
N ALA A 348 -6.68 -31.41 22.08
CA ALA A 348 -6.96 -32.17 23.28
C ALA A 348 -7.66 -33.49 22.92
#